data_defc2cfdca1a0280c5197c7052458011
#
_entry.id   defc2cfdca1a0280c5197c7052458011
#
_cell.length_a   1.000
_cell.length_b   1.000
_cell.length_c   1.000
_cell.angle_alpha   90.00
_cell.angle_beta   90.00
_cell.angle_gamma   90.00
#
_symmetry.space_group_name_H-M   'P 1'
#
loop_
_entity.id
_entity.type
_entity.pdbx_description
1 polymer ?
#
loop_
_entity_poly.entity_id
_entity_poly.type
_entity_poly.pdbx_seq_one_letter_code
_entity_poly.pdbx_strand_id
1 'polypeptide(L)'
;MQEKSMPASNTGIMRATHLLQLPQEMLTEIIMYLPPAEKSKVRATCSLFKDLVDQPVVWQKSTIVLRRISAFNAEFWDVLRKRKITSIEVKEIGLKQWQKLLRFMPGLLDVTVDSLWSEEILQGLQLLTDLQKLHLKTCSRLSERSVIREVVNFQHLTHLLLCGITFLSGSELIRIACLQNLHMLSLHTVQKALPEKALEYVLFHLPKLRELSLSYILSKEHFLLCLSLPDRHPIPYSSEECFLDQLSTIHTLTVCYIKDFLLHSVDAFGQVLKNLPNLTELNLLWISNLDMFVDNIPSSLVKLSVIGTKLSNSALSCLSDKSWKLREMDLTLSYGFDEKTLKQFPHLFPLLTRLCLSGFVLTDNILLSLAKMESLRELDVTGGTNLTKEAIQNFRITTDCRVHLLVERHSVSSKCDCLWST
;
A
#
# COMPACT_ATOMS: atom_id res chain seq x y z
N MET A 1 -21.60 42.71 -62.51
CA MET A 1 -21.21 42.79 -61.08
C MET A 1 -21.85 41.61 -60.39
N GLN A 2 -21.08 40.54 -60.17
CA GLN A 2 -21.53 39.33 -59.48
C GLN A 2 -20.96 39.37 -58.05
N GLU A 3 -21.84 39.44 -57.08
CA GLU A 3 -21.48 39.30 -55.65
C GLU A 3 -21.18 37.85 -55.37
N LYS A 4 -19.93 37.59 -54.97
CA LYS A 4 -19.53 36.29 -54.41
C LYS A 4 -19.93 36.22 -52.94
N SER A 5 -20.92 35.38 -52.61
CA SER A 5 -21.26 34.99 -51.26
C SER A 5 -20.16 34.09 -50.67
N MET A 6 -19.56 34.52 -49.55
CA MET A 6 -18.67 33.70 -48.74
C MET A 6 -19.49 32.60 -48.01
N PRO A 7 -18.92 31.38 -47.86
CA PRO A 7 -19.58 30.37 -47.05
C PRO A 7 -19.40 30.67 -45.55
N ALA A 8 -20.50 30.63 -44.84
CA ALA A 8 -20.52 30.75 -43.39
C ALA A 8 -19.68 29.66 -42.74
N SER A 9 -18.70 30.08 -41.93
CA SER A 9 -17.91 29.21 -41.08
C SER A 9 -18.82 28.55 -40.04
N ASN A 10 -19.02 27.25 -40.20
CA ASN A 10 -19.74 26.40 -39.27
C ASN A 10 -18.86 26.20 -38.04
N THR A 11 -18.85 27.14 -37.10
CA THR A 11 -18.31 26.96 -35.76
C THR A 11 -19.23 25.98 -35.02
N GLY A 12 -18.87 24.71 -35.12
CA GLY A 12 -19.52 23.66 -34.31
C GLY A 12 -19.34 23.97 -32.82
N ILE A 13 -20.32 24.66 -32.26
CA ILE A 13 -20.46 24.79 -30.81
C ILE A 13 -20.55 23.35 -30.28
N MET A 14 -19.49 22.86 -29.68
CA MET A 14 -19.54 21.62 -28.88
C MET A 14 -20.61 21.84 -27.82
N ARG A 15 -21.79 21.29 -28.04
CA ARG A 15 -22.84 21.23 -27.03
C ARG A 15 -22.26 20.47 -25.85
N ALA A 16 -22.11 21.14 -24.71
CA ALA A 16 -21.74 20.50 -23.47
C ALA A 16 -22.73 19.33 -23.23
N THR A 17 -22.25 18.11 -23.37
CA THR A 17 -23.04 16.91 -23.09
C THR A 17 -23.35 16.90 -21.61
N HIS A 18 -24.63 17.03 -21.27
CA HIS A 18 -25.07 16.99 -19.88
C HIS A 18 -24.84 15.57 -19.34
N LEU A 19 -24.28 15.44 -18.13
CA LEU A 19 -23.96 14.15 -17.50
C LEU A 19 -25.14 13.15 -17.57
N LEU A 20 -26.37 13.62 -17.38
CA LEU A 20 -27.59 12.81 -17.46
C LEU A 20 -27.95 12.32 -18.86
N GLN A 21 -27.24 12.74 -19.90
CA GLN A 21 -27.42 12.24 -21.28
C GLN A 21 -26.55 11.01 -21.58
N LEU A 22 -25.64 10.66 -20.65
CA LEU A 22 -24.83 9.44 -20.78
C LEU A 22 -25.71 8.18 -20.60
N PRO A 23 -25.39 7.09 -21.31
CA PRO A 23 -26.02 5.78 -21.06
C PRO A 23 -25.87 5.37 -19.58
N GLN A 24 -26.84 4.62 -19.07
CA GLN A 24 -26.85 4.20 -17.66
C GLN A 24 -25.62 3.37 -17.30
N GLU A 25 -25.10 2.58 -18.23
CA GLU A 25 -23.89 1.78 -18.07
C GLU A 25 -22.67 2.66 -17.78
N MET A 26 -22.51 3.75 -18.53
CA MET A 26 -21.42 4.71 -18.34
C MET A 26 -21.57 5.46 -17.00
N LEU A 27 -22.78 5.86 -16.65
CA LEU A 27 -23.05 6.49 -15.35
C LEU A 27 -22.74 5.53 -14.20
N THR A 28 -23.11 4.27 -14.33
CA THR A 28 -22.81 3.21 -13.34
C THR A 28 -21.30 3.05 -13.19
N GLU A 29 -20.57 2.98 -14.30
CA GLU A 29 -19.11 2.86 -14.28
C GLU A 29 -18.45 4.06 -13.60
N ILE A 30 -18.85 5.28 -13.94
CA ILE A 30 -18.37 6.50 -13.28
C ILE A 30 -18.62 6.45 -11.77
N ILE A 31 -19.83 6.05 -11.36
CA ILE A 31 -20.19 5.97 -9.93
C ILE A 31 -19.35 4.89 -9.22
N MET A 32 -18.98 3.80 -9.88
CA MET A 32 -18.15 2.75 -9.28
C MET A 32 -16.80 3.28 -8.81
N TYR A 33 -16.21 4.28 -9.46
CA TYR A 33 -14.95 4.91 -9.05
C TYR A 33 -15.07 5.84 -7.83
N LEU A 34 -16.28 6.22 -7.45
CA LEU A 34 -16.47 7.12 -6.31
C LEU A 34 -16.27 6.39 -4.98
N PRO A 35 -15.69 7.06 -3.96
CA PRO A 35 -15.66 6.55 -2.60
C PRO A 35 -17.09 6.35 -2.05
N PRO A 36 -17.31 5.44 -1.07
CA PRO A 36 -18.65 5.19 -0.48
C PRO A 36 -19.39 6.44 0.00
N ALA A 37 -18.66 7.40 0.59
CA ALA A 37 -19.26 8.66 1.05
C ALA A 37 -19.79 9.51 -0.11
N GLU A 38 -19.05 9.59 -1.20
CA GLU A 38 -19.45 10.34 -2.39
C GLU A 38 -20.62 9.66 -3.13
N LYS A 39 -20.61 8.32 -3.21
CA LYS A 39 -21.77 7.55 -3.70
C LYS A 39 -23.05 7.91 -2.95
N SER A 40 -22.96 8.07 -1.63
CA SER A 40 -24.12 8.47 -0.81
C SER A 40 -24.61 9.87 -1.13
N LYS A 41 -23.72 10.82 -1.43
CA LYS A 41 -24.09 12.18 -1.87
C LYS A 41 -24.75 12.15 -3.25
N VAL A 42 -24.19 11.42 -4.21
CA VAL A 42 -24.76 11.24 -5.55
C VAL A 42 -26.16 10.63 -5.45
N ARG A 43 -26.35 9.61 -4.62
CA ARG A 43 -27.65 8.98 -4.36
C ARG A 43 -28.74 9.98 -3.93
N ALA A 44 -28.35 11.04 -3.21
CA ALA A 44 -29.29 12.04 -2.69
C ALA A 44 -29.69 13.11 -3.72
N THR A 45 -29.11 13.13 -4.92
CA THR A 45 -29.33 14.21 -5.90
C THR A 45 -30.62 14.06 -6.71
N CYS A 46 -30.93 12.84 -7.19
CA CYS A 46 -32.16 12.58 -7.97
C CYS A 46 -32.54 11.08 -7.95
N SER A 47 -33.75 10.75 -8.43
CA SER A 47 -34.26 9.37 -8.48
C SER A 47 -33.40 8.46 -9.35
N LEU A 48 -32.94 8.92 -10.53
CA LEU A 48 -32.07 8.15 -11.41
C LEU A 48 -30.78 7.72 -10.70
N PHE A 49 -30.07 8.64 -10.08
CA PHE A 49 -28.86 8.31 -9.34
C PHE A 49 -29.12 7.47 -8.09
N LYS A 50 -30.27 7.63 -7.45
CA LYS A 50 -30.66 6.74 -6.35
C LYS A 50 -30.77 5.30 -6.85
N ASP A 51 -31.44 5.06 -7.96
CA ASP A 51 -31.64 3.73 -8.52
C ASP A 51 -30.33 3.11 -9.02
N LEU A 52 -29.45 3.91 -9.63
CA LEU A 52 -28.12 3.46 -10.05
C LEU A 52 -27.22 3.13 -8.85
N VAL A 53 -27.16 4.01 -7.84
CA VAL A 53 -26.30 3.81 -6.65
C VAL A 53 -26.78 2.64 -5.81
N ASP A 54 -28.08 2.33 -5.78
CA ASP A 54 -28.60 1.19 -5.00
C ASP A 54 -28.36 -0.16 -5.68
N GLN A 55 -27.83 -0.21 -6.92
CA GLN A 55 -27.44 -1.44 -7.59
C GLN A 55 -26.24 -2.11 -6.91
N PRO A 56 -26.26 -3.44 -6.71
CA PRO A 56 -25.15 -4.16 -6.08
C PRO A 56 -23.80 -3.99 -6.80
N VAL A 57 -23.78 -3.90 -8.13
CA VAL A 57 -22.56 -3.77 -8.93
C VAL A 57 -21.75 -2.54 -8.54
N VAL A 58 -22.40 -1.44 -8.18
CA VAL A 58 -21.75 -0.18 -7.76
C VAL A 58 -20.91 -0.35 -6.49
N TRP A 59 -21.23 -1.35 -5.66
CA TRP A 59 -20.63 -1.55 -4.34
C TRP A 59 -19.63 -2.71 -4.29
N GLN A 60 -19.49 -3.51 -5.33
CA GLN A 60 -18.66 -4.73 -5.34
C GLN A 60 -17.21 -4.52 -4.91
N LYS A 61 -16.62 -3.34 -5.23
CA LYS A 61 -15.24 -2.98 -4.88
C LYS A 61 -15.17 -1.96 -3.75
N SER A 62 -16.27 -1.76 -3.02
CA SER A 62 -16.34 -0.74 -1.98
C SER A 62 -16.24 -1.33 -0.61
N THR A 63 -15.28 -0.86 0.20
CA THR A 63 -15.20 -1.18 1.62
C THR A 63 -15.99 -0.17 2.43
N ILE A 64 -16.91 -0.64 3.25
CA ILE A 64 -17.73 0.21 4.12
C ILE A 64 -17.07 0.35 5.47
N VAL A 65 -16.70 1.56 5.84
CA VAL A 65 -16.10 1.86 7.14
C VAL A 65 -17.21 2.06 8.19
N LEU A 66 -17.27 1.17 9.16
CA LEU A 66 -18.26 1.17 10.23
C LEU A 66 -17.64 1.71 11.52
N ARG A 67 -18.18 2.85 11.95
CA ARG A 67 -17.84 3.45 13.26
C ARG A 67 -19.12 3.55 14.08
N ARG A 68 -19.05 3.35 15.41
CA ARG A 68 -20.19 3.50 16.32
C ARG A 68 -21.42 2.69 15.86
N ILE A 69 -21.25 1.40 15.63
CA ILE A 69 -22.28 0.48 15.09
C ILE A 69 -23.59 0.49 15.91
N SER A 70 -23.54 0.87 17.19
CA SER A 70 -24.73 1.02 18.01
C SER A 70 -25.78 1.99 17.48
N ALA A 71 -25.39 2.93 16.66
CA ALA A 71 -26.27 3.94 16.06
C ALA A 71 -27.07 3.42 14.85
N PHE A 72 -26.73 2.22 14.32
CA PHE A 72 -27.38 1.73 13.09
C PHE A 72 -28.65 0.90 13.41
N ASN A 73 -29.72 1.27 12.72
CA ASN A 73 -31.03 0.61 12.78
C ASN A 73 -31.12 -0.61 11.84
N ALA A 74 -32.24 -1.31 11.86
CA ALA A 74 -32.48 -2.48 11.00
C ALA A 74 -32.45 -2.11 9.50
N GLU A 75 -33.01 -0.97 9.14
CA GLU A 75 -33.07 -0.48 7.76
C GLU A 75 -31.68 -0.30 7.16
N PHE A 76 -30.71 0.21 7.94
CA PHE A 76 -29.31 0.34 7.52
C PHE A 76 -28.73 -1.03 7.12
N TRP A 77 -28.94 -2.07 7.93
CA TRP A 77 -28.44 -3.41 7.64
C TRP A 77 -29.12 -4.02 6.40
N ASP A 78 -30.43 -3.76 6.20
CA ASP A 78 -31.16 -4.20 5.02
C ASP A 78 -30.64 -3.53 3.75
N VAL A 79 -30.27 -2.27 3.81
CA VAL A 79 -29.62 -1.55 2.69
C VAL A 79 -28.29 -2.18 2.35
N LEU A 80 -27.42 -2.50 3.34
CA LEU A 80 -26.13 -3.14 3.08
C LEU A 80 -26.32 -4.53 2.44
N ARG A 81 -27.28 -5.31 2.89
CA ARG A 81 -27.62 -6.61 2.30
C ARG A 81 -28.13 -6.49 0.86
N LYS A 82 -29.04 -5.57 0.59
CA LYS A 82 -29.56 -5.29 -0.77
C LYS A 82 -28.43 -4.90 -1.73
N ARG A 83 -27.47 -4.12 -1.27
CA ARG A 83 -26.28 -3.72 -2.02
C ARG A 83 -25.24 -4.82 -2.14
N LYS A 84 -25.46 -5.98 -1.53
CA LYS A 84 -24.52 -7.12 -1.48
C LYS A 84 -23.10 -6.69 -1.06
N ILE A 85 -23.01 -5.89 0.02
CA ILE A 85 -21.72 -5.48 0.59
C ILE A 85 -21.01 -6.71 1.11
N THR A 86 -19.77 -6.92 0.65
CA THR A 86 -18.90 -8.04 1.05
C THR A 86 -17.62 -7.60 1.73
N SER A 87 -17.32 -6.29 1.73
CA SER A 87 -16.11 -5.73 2.34
C SER A 87 -16.44 -4.67 3.37
N ILE A 88 -15.90 -4.82 4.58
CA ILE A 88 -16.09 -3.87 5.68
C ILE A 88 -14.78 -3.59 6.43
N GLU A 89 -14.66 -2.37 6.92
CA GLU A 89 -13.69 -1.98 7.92
C GLU A 89 -14.42 -1.55 9.20
N VAL A 90 -14.10 -2.18 10.31
CA VAL A 90 -14.72 -1.91 11.61
C VAL A 90 -13.72 -1.27 12.54
N LYS A 91 -14.09 -0.12 13.12
CA LYS A 91 -13.27 0.62 14.08
C LYS A 91 -13.92 0.63 15.45
N GLU A 92 -13.16 0.24 16.48
CA GLU A 92 -13.58 0.31 17.89
C GLU A 92 -14.93 -0.39 18.15
N ILE A 93 -15.03 -1.67 17.84
CA ILE A 93 -16.28 -2.40 18.00
C ILE A 93 -16.35 -3.16 19.35
N GLY A 94 -17.49 -3.06 20.02
CA GLY A 94 -17.82 -3.90 21.18
C GLY A 94 -18.41 -5.26 20.79
N LEU A 95 -18.26 -6.27 21.68
CA LEU A 95 -18.68 -7.65 21.41
C LEU A 95 -20.15 -7.79 20.97
N LYS A 96 -21.09 -7.13 21.68
CA LYS A 96 -22.54 -7.19 21.31
C LYS A 96 -22.80 -6.64 19.92
N GLN A 97 -22.10 -5.59 19.55
CA GLN A 97 -22.23 -4.94 18.23
C GLN A 97 -21.62 -5.82 17.14
N TRP A 98 -20.49 -6.46 17.42
CA TRP A 98 -19.84 -7.41 16.53
C TRP A 98 -20.72 -8.61 16.24
N GLN A 99 -21.30 -9.24 17.28
CA GLN A 99 -22.24 -10.35 17.12
C GLN A 99 -23.48 -9.96 16.30
N LYS A 100 -23.98 -8.73 16.50
CA LYS A 100 -25.08 -8.20 15.69
C LYS A 100 -24.69 -8.08 14.23
N LEU A 101 -23.52 -7.49 13.93
CA LEU A 101 -23.01 -7.33 12.57
C LEU A 101 -22.88 -8.68 11.85
N LEU A 102 -22.26 -9.68 12.47
CA LEU A 102 -22.08 -11.01 11.90
C LEU A 102 -23.40 -11.70 11.57
N ARG A 103 -24.43 -11.54 12.41
CA ARG A 103 -25.77 -12.05 12.13
C ARG A 103 -26.45 -11.41 10.91
N PHE A 104 -26.21 -10.11 10.71
CA PHE A 104 -26.81 -9.39 9.58
C PHE A 104 -26.03 -9.56 8.28
N MET A 105 -24.73 -9.82 8.34
CA MET A 105 -23.83 -9.89 7.19
C MET A 105 -22.97 -11.17 7.20
N PRO A 106 -23.56 -12.36 7.12
CA PRO A 106 -22.77 -13.62 7.15
C PRO A 106 -21.94 -13.86 5.87
N GLY A 107 -22.27 -13.20 4.76
CA GLY A 107 -21.56 -13.34 3.47
C GLY A 107 -20.40 -12.36 3.26
N LEU A 108 -19.76 -11.89 4.34
CA LEU A 108 -18.58 -11.06 4.23
C LEU A 108 -17.38 -11.86 3.72
N LEU A 109 -16.70 -11.30 2.72
CA LEU A 109 -15.50 -11.88 2.11
C LEU A 109 -14.22 -11.15 2.52
N ASP A 110 -14.36 -9.88 2.92
CA ASP A 110 -13.23 -8.99 3.26
C ASP A 110 -13.56 -8.24 4.55
N VAL A 111 -12.76 -8.46 5.57
CA VAL A 111 -12.97 -7.86 6.89
C VAL A 111 -11.67 -7.26 7.41
N THR A 112 -11.73 -5.96 7.67
CA THR A 112 -10.70 -5.23 8.42
C THR A 112 -11.23 -4.91 9.81
N VAL A 113 -10.51 -5.32 10.84
CA VAL A 113 -10.81 -4.97 12.25
C VAL A 113 -9.69 -4.09 12.78
N ASP A 114 -10.02 -2.85 13.11
CA ASP A 114 -9.10 -1.91 13.74
C ASP A 114 -9.34 -1.89 15.25
N SER A 115 -8.25 -1.96 16.02
CA SER A 115 -8.30 -1.95 17.49
C SER A 115 -9.07 -3.14 18.09
N LEU A 116 -8.53 -4.33 17.88
CA LEU A 116 -9.10 -5.57 18.42
C LEU A 116 -8.80 -5.70 19.93
N TRP A 117 -9.86 -5.78 20.75
CA TRP A 117 -9.75 -5.70 22.21
C TRP A 117 -9.98 -7.03 22.94
N SER A 118 -10.67 -8.00 22.32
CA SER A 118 -11.06 -9.23 22.99
C SER A 118 -10.99 -10.45 22.09
N GLU A 119 -10.71 -11.61 22.69
CA GLU A 119 -10.63 -12.88 21.99
C GLU A 119 -11.99 -13.33 21.45
N GLU A 120 -13.09 -12.97 22.09
CA GLU A 120 -14.44 -13.31 21.65
C GLU A 120 -14.80 -12.65 20.31
N ILE A 121 -14.19 -11.52 19.99
CA ILE A 121 -14.35 -10.90 18.67
C ILE A 121 -13.68 -11.76 17.61
N LEU A 122 -12.49 -12.30 17.88
CA LEU A 122 -11.80 -13.25 16.98
C LEU A 122 -12.63 -14.52 16.77
N GLN A 123 -13.13 -15.11 17.85
CA GLN A 123 -13.99 -16.29 17.78
C GLN A 123 -15.24 -16.05 16.93
N GLY A 124 -15.81 -14.85 17.02
CA GLY A 124 -16.94 -14.46 16.19
C GLY A 124 -16.66 -14.52 14.69
N LEU A 125 -15.42 -14.29 14.25
CA LEU A 125 -15.04 -14.40 12.84
C LEU A 125 -15.31 -15.79 12.25
N GLN A 126 -15.34 -16.85 13.05
CA GLN A 126 -15.63 -18.21 12.62
C GLN A 126 -17.02 -18.38 11.97
N LEU A 127 -17.91 -17.41 12.17
CA LEU A 127 -19.20 -17.36 11.46
C LEU A 127 -19.07 -16.96 9.99
N LEU A 128 -17.92 -16.47 9.56
CA LEU A 128 -17.64 -16.03 8.20
C LEU A 128 -16.89 -17.12 7.43
N THR A 129 -17.59 -18.17 7.02
CA THR A 129 -17.01 -19.36 6.37
C THR A 129 -16.29 -19.07 5.06
N ASP A 130 -16.76 -18.07 4.32
CA ASP A 130 -16.26 -17.73 2.99
C ASP A 130 -15.23 -16.58 3.01
N LEU A 131 -14.71 -16.23 4.20
CA LEU A 131 -13.77 -15.13 4.36
C LEU A 131 -12.51 -15.34 3.51
N GLN A 132 -12.20 -14.38 2.64
CA GLN A 132 -11.06 -14.39 1.73
C GLN A 132 -9.96 -13.41 2.13
N LYS A 133 -10.34 -12.28 2.74
CA LYS A 133 -9.39 -11.26 3.15
C LYS A 133 -9.61 -10.89 4.62
N LEU A 134 -8.56 -10.97 5.39
CA LEU A 134 -8.58 -10.61 6.81
C LEU A 134 -7.44 -9.66 7.13
N HIS A 135 -7.79 -8.47 7.59
CA HIS A 135 -6.85 -7.49 8.08
C HIS A 135 -7.13 -7.17 9.55
N LEU A 136 -6.23 -7.58 10.43
CA LEU A 136 -6.27 -7.27 11.86
C LEU A 136 -5.25 -6.17 12.16
N LYS A 137 -5.75 -4.97 12.46
CA LYS A 137 -4.93 -3.81 12.84
C LYS A 137 -4.88 -3.73 14.37
N THR A 138 -3.73 -3.35 14.90
CA THR A 138 -3.59 -3.03 16.35
C THR A 138 -4.00 -4.18 17.27
N CYS A 139 -3.39 -5.36 17.08
CA CYS A 139 -3.67 -6.58 17.87
C CYS A 139 -2.85 -6.66 19.16
N SER A 140 -2.22 -5.59 19.64
CA SER A 140 -1.25 -5.60 20.74
C SER A 140 -1.79 -6.06 22.09
N ARG A 141 -3.10 -6.15 22.26
CA ARG A 141 -3.76 -6.60 23.49
C ARG A 141 -4.13 -8.08 23.51
N LEU A 142 -3.98 -8.77 22.40
CA LEU A 142 -4.30 -10.19 22.28
C LEU A 142 -3.04 -11.04 22.33
N SER A 143 -3.17 -12.26 22.83
CA SER A 143 -2.08 -13.21 22.73
C SER A 143 -1.89 -13.63 21.26
N GLU A 144 -0.64 -13.78 20.83
CA GLU A 144 -0.32 -14.29 19.49
C GLU A 144 -1.01 -15.63 19.22
N ARG A 145 -1.00 -16.51 20.23
CA ARG A 145 -1.61 -17.85 20.16
C ARG A 145 -3.09 -17.79 19.88
N SER A 146 -3.82 -16.85 20.51
CA SER A 146 -5.25 -16.67 20.26
C SER A 146 -5.51 -16.18 18.86
N VAL A 147 -4.73 -15.20 18.36
CA VAL A 147 -4.87 -14.67 17.00
C VAL A 147 -4.62 -15.77 15.97
N ILE A 148 -3.49 -16.46 16.04
CA ILE A 148 -3.12 -17.48 15.07
C ILE A 148 -4.07 -18.67 15.12
N ARG A 149 -4.49 -19.12 16.33
CA ARG A 149 -5.45 -20.21 16.46
C ARG A 149 -6.73 -19.98 15.67
N GLU A 150 -7.26 -18.77 15.72
CA GLU A 150 -8.50 -18.45 15.01
C GLU A 150 -8.26 -18.22 13.50
N VAL A 151 -7.17 -17.55 13.15
CA VAL A 151 -6.84 -17.22 11.74
C VAL A 151 -6.61 -18.47 10.89
N VAL A 152 -5.93 -19.48 11.40
CA VAL A 152 -5.61 -20.71 10.65
C VAL A 152 -6.83 -21.56 10.28
N ASN A 153 -7.98 -21.29 10.84
CA ASN A 153 -9.22 -21.98 10.50
C ASN A 153 -9.83 -21.51 9.16
N PHE A 154 -9.41 -20.34 8.64
CA PHE A 154 -9.93 -19.78 7.38
C PHE A 154 -9.20 -20.33 6.16
N GLN A 155 -9.54 -21.55 5.72
CA GLN A 155 -8.86 -22.23 4.62
C GLN A 155 -9.05 -21.57 3.25
N HIS A 156 -10.06 -20.70 3.08
CA HIS A 156 -10.31 -19.91 1.87
C HIS A 156 -9.58 -18.57 1.84
N LEU A 157 -8.79 -18.28 2.88
CA LEU A 157 -8.11 -17.01 2.99
C LEU A 157 -7.05 -16.85 1.88
N THR A 158 -7.15 -15.74 1.17
CA THR A 158 -6.21 -15.35 0.11
C THR A 158 -5.31 -14.18 0.52
N HIS A 159 -5.77 -13.34 1.46
CA HIS A 159 -5.02 -12.20 1.98
C HIS A 159 -5.07 -12.19 3.50
N LEU A 160 -3.90 -12.20 4.12
CA LEU A 160 -3.75 -12.10 5.57
C LEU A 160 -2.83 -10.95 5.92
N LEU A 161 -3.37 -9.97 6.66
CA LEU A 161 -2.62 -8.85 7.19
C LEU A 161 -2.75 -8.82 8.71
N LEU A 162 -1.63 -9.00 9.38
CA LEU A 162 -1.53 -8.97 10.84
C LEU A 162 -0.60 -7.82 11.26
N CYS A 163 -1.19 -6.72 11.73
CA CYS A 163 -0.46 -5.51 12.10
C CYS A 163 -0.57 -5.25 13.61
N GLY A 164 0.53 -4.76 14.19
CA GLY A 164 0.55 -4.41 15.61
C GLY A 164 0.52 -5.62 16.55
N ILE A 165 0.92 -6.80 16.09
CA ILE A 165 1.17 -7.95 16.96
C ILE A 165 2.41 -7.66 17.78
N THR A 166 2.33 -7.81 19.10
CA THR A 166 3.43 -7.51 20.00
C THR A 166 4.64 -8.41 19.74
N PHE A 167 4.37 -9.69 19.54
CA PHE A 167 5.36 -10.75 19.35
C PHE A 167 4.73 -11.90 18.58
N LEU A 168 5.49 -12.60 17.75
CA LEU A 168 5.05 -13.82 17.07
C LEU A 168 6.12 -14.88 17.23
N SER A 169 5.82 -15.95 17.97
CA SER A 169 6.75 -17.07 18.20
C SER A 169 6.88 -17.93 16.96
N GLY A 170 8.00 -18.66 16.84
CA GLY A 170 8.21 -19.58 15.74
C GLY A 170 7.14 -20.66 15.64
N SER A 171 6.69 -21.21 16.78
CA SER A 171 5.66 -22.24 16.83
C SER A 171 4.28 -21.78 16.34
N GLU A 172 3.92 -20.52 16.61
CA GLU A 172 2.67 -19.96 16.10
C GLU A 172 2.80 -19.52 14.63
N LEU A 173 3.94 -18.94 14.25
CA LEU A 173 4.19 -18.51 12.86
C LEU A 173 4.10 -19.70 11.89
N ILE A 174 4.71 -20.84 12.19
CA ILE A 174 4.67 -22.07 11.38
C ILE A 174 3.24 -22.50 11.04
N ARG A 175 2.28 -22.26 11.91
CA ARG A 175 0.88 -22.64 11.68
C ARG A 175 0.23 -21.89 10.51
N ILE A 176 0.74 -20.71 10.15
CA ILE A 176 0.26 -19.95 8.97
C ILE A 176 0.48 -20.74 7.67
N ALA A 177 1.44 -21.66 7.65
CA ALA A 177 1.73 -22.51 6.49
C ALA A 177 0.55 -23.38 6.03
N CYS A 178 -0.45 -23.63 6.88
CA CYS A 178 -1.66 -24.36 6.49
C CYS A 178 -2.58 -23.56 5.55
N LEU A 179 -2.41 -22.24 5.45
CA LEU A 179 -3.21 -21.36 4.61
C LEU A 179 -2.71 -21.34 3.15
N GLN A 180 -2.71 -22.47 2.49
CA GLN A 180 -2.08 -22.68 1.18
C GLN A 180 -2.70 -21.87 0.02
N ASN A 181 -3.82 -21.20 0.25
CA ASN A 181 -4.46 -20.31 -0.72
C ASN A 181 -3.99 -18.86 -0.62
N LEU A 182 -3.06 -18.54 0.29
CA LEU A 182 -2.57 -17.17 0.42
C LEU A 182 -1.85 -16.69 -0.84
N HIS A 183 -2.29 -15.53 -1.32
CA HIS A 183 -1.65 -14.74 -2.35
C HIS A 183 -0.87 -13.57 -1.74
N MET A 184 -1.31 -13.12 -0.57
CA MET A 184 -0.72 -11.99 0.14
C MET A 184 -0.57 -12.32 1.62
N LEU A 185 0.63 -12.09 2.13
CA LEU A 185 0.97 -12.20 3.55
C LEU A 185 1.64 -10.90 4.03
N SER A 186 1.07 -10.29 5.06
CA SER A 186 1.62 -9.10 5.71
C SER A 186 1.74 -9.33 7.22
N LEU A 187 2.95 -9.28 7.75
CA LEU A 187 3.26 -9.51 9.16
C LEU A 187 4.05 -8.34 9.72
N HIS A 188 3.41 -7.52 10.53
CA HIS A 188 4.02 -6.36 11.17
C HIS A 188 3.99 -6.47 12.69
N THR A 189 5.13 -6.83 13.26
CA THR A 189 5.32 -6.92 14.71
C THR A 189 5.79 -5.59 15.30
N VAL A 190 5.54 -5.38 16.60
CA VAL A 190 5.87 -4.12 17.28
C VAL A 190 7.15 -4.21 18.13
N GLN A 191 7.42 -5.38 18.74
CA GLN A 191 8.48 -5.49 19.75
C GLN A 191 9.63 -6.41 19.39
N LYS A 192 9.42 -7.42 18.55
CA LYS A 192 10.45 -8.41 18.23
C LYS A 192 10.49 -8.73 16.75
N ALA A 193 11.69 -9.02 16.25
CA ALA A 193 11.87 -9.56 14.92
C ALA A 193 11.12 -10.89 14.75
N LEU A 194 10.67 -11.15 13.52
CA LEU A 194 10.05 -12.41 13.16
C LEU A 194 11.09 -13.54 13.23
N PRO A 195 10.73 -14.73 13.74
CA PRO A 195 11.64 -15.88 13.80
C PRO A 195 11.95 -16.40 12.38
N GLU A 196 13.18 -16.26 11.95
CA GLU A 196 13.62 -16.53 10.56
C GLU A 196 13.35 -17.95 10.08
N LYS A 197 13.75 -18.97 10.84
CA LYS A 197 13.51 -20.39 10.47
C LYS A 197 12.02 -20.72 10.34
N ALA A 198 11.19 -20.11 11.17
CA ALA A 198 9.75 -20.29 11.05
C ALA A 198 9.19 -19.56 9.83
N LEU A 199 9.71 -18.38 9.52
CA LEU A 199 9.32 -17.63 8.33
C LEU A 199 9.74 -18.37 7.05
N GLU A 200 10.95 -18.91 6.99
CA GLU A 200 11.43 -19.78 5.92
C GLU A 200 10.47 -20.95 5.69
N TYR A 201 10.12 -21.67 6.74
CA TYR A 201 9.17 -22.78 6.66
C TYR A 201 7.81 -22.32 6.11
N VAL A 202 7.26 -21.18 6.57
CA VAL A 202 5.99 -20.64 6.08
C VAL A 202 6.06 -20.31 4.60
N LEU A 203 7.10 -19.61 4.17
CA LEU A 203 7.26 -19.22 2.76
C LEU A 203 7.39 -20.43 1.84
N PHE A 204 8.10 -21.47 2.28
CA PHE A 204 8.20 -22.74 1.53
C PHE A 204 6.85 -23.40 1.30
N HIS A 205 5.91 -23.28 2.25
CA HIS A 205 4.60 -23.92 2.19
C HIS A 205 3.49 -23.02 1.63
N LEU A 206 3.79 -21.83 1.11
CA LEU A 206 2.81 -20.91 0.51
C LEU A 206 3.02 -20.79 -1.02
N PRO A 207 2.62 -21.79 -1.81
CA PRO A 207 2.95 -21.87 -3.24
C PRO A 207 2.28 -20.81 -4.11
N LYS A 208 1.23 -20.17 -3.61
CA LYS A 208 0.47 -19.14 -4.34
C LYS A 208 0.84 -17.71 -3.95
N LEU A 209 1.83 -17.55 -3.08
CA LEU A 209 2.22 -16.23 -2.57
C LEU A 209 2.77 -15.35 -3.71
N ARG A 210 2.25 -14.12 -3.79
CA ARG A 210 2.66 -13.09 -4.77
C ARG A 210 3.06 -11.79 -4.10
N GLU A 211 2.53 -11.52 -2.93
CA GLU A 211 2.72 -10.28 -2.21
C GLU A 211 3.17 -10.57 -0.79
N LEU A 212 4.31 -10.04 -0.43
CA LEU A 212 4.92 -10.20 0.89
C LEU A 212 5.23 -8.85 1.51
N SER A 213 4.77 -8.65 2.75
CA SER A 213 5.06 -7.44 3.52
C SER A 213 5.50 -7.81 4.93
N LEU A 214 6.71 -7.44 5.29
CA LEU A 214 7.32 -7.76 6.58
C LEU A 214 7.85 -6.51 7.24
N SER A 215 7.68 -6.37 8.55
CA SER A 215 8.47 -5.44 9.34
C SER A 215 9.40 -6.18 10.26
N TYR A 216 10.66 -5.88 10.13
CA TYR A 216 11.73 -6.38 10.97
C TYR A 216 12.08 -5.28 11.98
N ILE A 217 11.45 -5.32 13.14
CA ILE A 217 11.80 -4.39 14.21
C ILE A 217 12.80 -5.10 15.12
N LEU A 218 14.08 -4.81 14.90
CA LEU A 218 15.05 -5.00 15.97
C LEU A 218 14.81 -3.88 16.97
N SER A 219 14.25 -4.20 18.13
CA SER A 219 14.11 -3.23 19.21
C SER A 219 15.50 -2.71 19.56
N LYS A 220 15.64 -1.39 19.73
CA LYS A 220 16.90 -0.76 20.20
C LYS A 220 17.41 -1.41 21.49
N GLU A 221 16.53 -1.95 22.33
CA GLU A 221 16.87 -2.66 23.56
C GLU A 221 17.57 -4.00 23.33
N HIS A 222 17.24 -4.73 22.27
CA HIS A 222 17.94 -5.96 21.90
C HIS A 222 19.35 -5.67 21.34
N PHE A 223 19.52 -4.59 20.60
CA PHE A 223 20.84 -4.16 20.15
C PHE A 223 21.75 -3.78 21.33
N LEU A 224 21.23 -3.07 22.33
CA LEU A 224 21.99 -2.74 23.55
C LEU A 224 22.24 -3.96 24.44
N LEU A 225 21.32 -4.93 24.52
CA LEU A 225 21.50 -6.18 25.25
C LEU A 225 22.53 -7.10 24.60
N CYS A 226 22.62 -7.14 23.27
CA CYS A 226 23.66 -7.87 22.56
C CYS A 226 25.05 -7.25 22.75
N LEU A 227 25.14 -5.93 22.97
CA LEU A 227 26.40 -5.24 23.22
C LEU A 227 26.85 -5.29 24.71
N SER A 228 25.94 -5.58 25.64
CA SER A 228 26.18 -5.54 27.09
C SER A 228 26.38 -6.89 27.76
N LEU A 229 26.39 -8.01 27.03
CA LEU A 229 26.65 -9.35 27.57
C LEU A 229 28.06 -9.84 27.16
N PRO A 230 29.05 -9.78 28.05
CA PRO A 230 30.43 -10.07 27.69
C PRO A 230 30.75 -11.56 27.42
N ASP A 231 29.87 -12.51 27.67
CA ASP A 231 30.22 -13.95 27.63
C ASP A 231 29.16 -14.88 27.07
N ARG A 232 28.33 -14.45 26.14
CA ARG A 232 27.55 -15.41 25.36
C ARG A 232 28.13 -15.47 23.95
N HIS A 233 28.56 -16.67 23.58
CA HIS A 233 28.95 -17.01 22.20
C HIS A 233 27.99 -16.36 21.22
N PRO A 234 28.51 -15.73 20.15
CA PRO A 234 27.63 -15.21 19.10
C PRO A 234 26.71 -16.36 18.69
N ILE A 235 25.42 -16.14 18.76
CA ILE A 235 24.44 -17.03 18.13
C ILE A 235 24.94 -17.14 16.69
N PRO A 236 25.22 -18.35 16.20
CA PRO A 236 25.75 -18.50 14.86
C PRO A 236 24.82 -17.77 13.88
N TYR A 237 25.36 -16.81 13.15
CA TYR A 237 24.67 -15.97 12.16
C TYR A 237 24.16 -16.77 10.94
N SER A 238 24.01 -18.08 11.06
CA SER A 238 23.57 -18.98 10.01
C SER A 238 22.06 -18.91 9.68
N SER A 239 21.30 -18.06 10.40
CA SER A 239 19.84 -18.02 10.24
C SER A 239 19.37 -17.01 9.20
N GLU A 240 20.10 -15.92 8.94
CA GLU A 240 19.71 -14.90 7.96
C GLU A 240 19.80 -15.42 6.51
N GLU A 241 20.80 -16.27 6.23
CA GLU A 241 20.96 -16.88 4.92
C GLU A 241 19.77 -17.76 4.53
N CYS A 242 19.24 -18.53 5.46
CA CYS A 242 18.11 -19.42 5.18
C CYS A 242 16.82 -18.69 4.74
N PHE A 243 16.48 -17.57 5.38
CA PHE A 243 15.31 -16.77 4.98
C PHE A 243 15.48 -16.17 3.60
N LEU A 244 16.66 -15.60 3.34
CA LEU A 244 16.99 -14.97 2.05
C LEU A 244 16.99 -16.01 0.92
N ASP A 245 17.52 -17.20 1.17
CA ASP A 245 17.52 -18.31 0.21
C ASP A 245 16.09 -18.70 -0.16
N GLN A 246 15.22 -18.85 0.82
CA GLN A 246 13.82 -19.17 0.58
C GLN A 246 13.08 -18.05 -0.14
N LEU A 247 13.31 -16.79 0.22
CA LEU A 247 12.72 -15.64 -0.49
C LEU A 247 13.10 -15.67 -1.99
N SER A 248 14.35 -16.05 -2.33
CA SER A 248 14.82 -16.14 -3.71
C SER A 248 14.08 -17.20 -4.55
N THR A 249 13.47 -18.19 -3.92
CA THR A 249 12.73 -19.26 -4.60
C THR A 249 11.30 -18.88 -4.96
N ILE A 250 10.75 -17.79 -4.42
CA ILE A 250 9.38 -17.35 -4.67
C ILE A 250 9.29 -16.57 -5.98
N HIS A 251 9.46 -17.26 -7.11
CA HIS A 251 9.43 -16.64 -8.44
C HIS A 251 8.09 -15.99 -8.80
N THR A 252 7.02 -16.29 -8.06
CA THR A 252 5.70 -15.66 -8.21
C THR A 252 5.59 -14.31 -7.52
N LEU A 253 6.60 -13.91 -6.73
CA LEU A 253 6.56 -12.66 -5.97
C LEU A 253 6.57 -11.46 -6.91
N THR A 254 5.55 -10.62 -6.81
CA THR A 254 5.39 -9.40 -7.59
C THR A 254 5.56 -8.14 -6.75
N VAL A 255 5.27 -8.23 -5.45
CA VAL A 255 5.38 -7.11 -4.49
C VAL A 255 6.17 -7.56 -3.28
N CYS A 256 7.23 -6.83 -2.94
CA CYS A 256 8.03 -7.05 -1.76
C CYS A 256 8.12 -5.75 -0.94
N TYR A 257 7.78 -5.82 0.33
CA TYR A 257 7.90 -4.70 1.28
C TYR A 257 8.69 -5.16 2.50
N ILE A 258 9.80 -4.47 2.79
CA ILE A 258 10.65 -4.75 3.94
C ILE A 258 10.93 -3.45 4.69
N LYS A 259 10.67 -3.43 5.98
CA LYS A 259 10.91 -2.30 6.88
C LYS A 259 11.90 -2.67 7.98
N ASP A 260 12.79 -1.74 8.31
CA ASP A 260 13.74 -1.85 9.42
C ASP A 260 14.63 -3.13 9.35
N PHE A 261 15.06 -3.49 8.15
CA PHE A 261 15.94 -4.63 7.95
C PHE A 261 17.40 -4.20 8.11
N LEU A 262 18.04 -4.64 9.19
CA LEU A 262 19.49 -4.49 9.37
C LEU A 262 20.18 -5.56 8.54
N LEU A 263 20.54 -5.19 7.32
CA LEU A 263 21.32 -6.03 6.42
C LEU A 263 22.75 -6.13 6.92
N HIS A 264 23.06 -7.18 7.66
CA HIS A 264 24.45 -7.56 7.93
C HIS A 264 25.08 -8.25 6.71
N SER A 265 24.26 -8.83 5.81
CA SER A 265 24.71 -9.39 4.53
C SER A 265 23.98 -8.74 3.36
N VAL A 266 24.42 -7.53 3.02
CA VAL A 266 23.87 -6.75 1.89
C VAL A 266 24.03 -7.49 0.57
N ASP A 267 25.13 -8.22 0.40
CA ASP A 267 25.42 -9.02 -0.80
C ASP A 267 24.38 -10.16 -0.99
N ALA A 268 23.97 -10.80 0.10
CA ALA A 268 22.97 -11.87 0.04
C ALA A 268 21.61 -11.34 -0.42
N PHE A 269 21.16 -10.18 0.09
CA PHE A 269 19.91 -9.57 -0.36
C PHE A 269 19.96 -9.16 -1.84
N GLY A 270 21.09 -8.67 -2.30
CA GLY A 270 21.31 -8.40 -3.72
C GLY A 270 21.14 -9.66 -4.58
N GLN A 271 21.66 -10.80 -4.16
CA GLN A 271 21.47 -12.06 -4.89
C GLN A 271 19.99 -12.50 -4.91
N VAL A 272 19.27 -12.30 -3.80
CA VAL A 272 17.82 -12.55 -3.75
C VAL A 272 17.08 -11.74 -4.82
N LEU A 273 17.35 -10.43 -4.92
CA LEU A 273 16.69 -9.56 -5.89
C LEU A 273 16.91 -10.03 -7.33
N LYS A 274 18.10 -10.52 -7.67
CA LYS A 274 18.38 -11.11 -9.00
C LYS A 274 17.48 -12.30 -9.33
N ASN A 275 17.07 -13.06 -8.32
CA ASN A 275 16.26 -14.27 -8.47
C ASN A 275 14.75 -14.01 -8.44
N LEU A 276 14.32 -12.74 -8.44
CA LEU A 276 12.91 -12.32 -8.44
C LEU A 276 12.51 -11.67 -9.78
N PRO A 277 12.44 -12.42 -10.89
CA PRO A 277 12.26 -11.85 -12.22
C PRO A 277 10.90 -11.18 -12.45
N ASN A 278 9.91 -11.53 -11.65
CA ASN A 278 8.54 -11.01 -11.74
C ASN A 278 8.26 -9.86 -10.78
N LEU A 279 9.27 -9.40 -10.02
CA LEU A 279 9.09 -8.33 -9.04
C LEU A 279 8.81 -7.01 -9.76
N THR A 280 7.63 -6.43 -9.55
CA THR A 280 7.19 -5.16 -10.14
C THR A 280 7.16 -4.02 -9.14
N GLU A 281 7.07 -4.33 -7.86
CA GLU A 281 7.07 -3.35 -6.79
C GLU A 281 8.02 -3.76 -5.67
N LEU A 282 8.95 -2.86 -5.31
CA LEU A 282 9.90 -3.03 -4.22
C LEU A 282 9.82 -1.82 -3.29
N ASN A 283 9.53 -2.07 -2.02
CA ASN A 283 9.44 -1.05 -0.99
C ASN A 283 10.42 -1.37 0.13
N LEU A 284 11.37 -0.50 0.31
CA LEU A 284 12.46 -0.62 1.28
C LEU A 284 12.45 0.59 2.21
N LEU A 285 12.17 0.37 3.49
CA LEU A 285 12.06 1.44 4.47
C LEU A 285 13.16 1.30 5.52
N TRP A 286 13.87 2.40 5.78
CA TRP A 286 14.90 2.50 6.81
C TRP A 286 16.03 1.47 6.67
N ILE A 287 16.41 1.17 5.41
CA ILE A 287 17.56 0.33 5.10
C ILE A 287 18.83 1.19 5.12
N SER A 288 19.92 0.63 5.64
CA SER A 288 21.14 1.40 5.87
C SER A 288 21.75 2.01 4.60
N ASN A 289 21.78 1.26 3.50
CA ASN A 289 22.40 1.72 2.25
C ASN A 289 21.95 0.89 1.05
N LEU A 290 21.35 1.56 0.04
CA LEU A 290 20.92 0.91 -1.20
C LEU A 290 22.09 0.71 -2.18
N ASP A 291 23.15 1.52 -2.11
CA ASP A 291 24.26 1.48 -3.07
C ASP A 291 24.85 0.09 -3.24
N MET A 292 24.84 -0.70 -2.17
CA MET A 292 25.50 -2.00 -2.13
C MET A 292 24.81 -3.06 -2.99
N PHE A 293 23.53 -2.89 -3.34
CA PHE A 293 22.79 -3.88 -4.13
C PHE A 293 21.92 -3.28 -5.26
N VAL A 294 22.10 -1.99 -5.54
CA VAL A 294 21.37 -1.32 -6.62
C VAL A 294 21.55 -2.02 -7.97
N ASP A 295 22.75 -2.61 -8.19
CA ASP A 295 23.07 -3.41 -9.37
C ASP A 295 22.25 -4.67 -9.53
N ASN A 296 21.62 -5.13 -8.48
CA ASN A 296 20.86 -6.36 -8.44
C ASN A 296 19.33 -6.11 -8.50
N ILE A 297 18.93 -4.84 -8.54
CA ILE A 297 17.51 -4.47 -8.69
C ILE A 297 16.98 -4.98 -10.03
N PRO A 298 15.84 -5.72 -10.05
CA PRO A 298 15.31 -6.29 -11.29
C PRO A 298 14.81 -5.22 -12.26
N SER A 299 15.07 -5.40 -13.55
CA SER A 299 14.56 -4.53 -14.61
C SER A 299 13.04 -4.62 -14.84
N SER A 300 12.38 -5.58 -14.20
CA SER A 300 10.92 -5.71 -14.18
C SER A 300 10.21 -4.65 -13.32
N LEU A 301 10.96 -3.92 -12.47
CA LEU A 301 10.39 -2.97 -11.52
C LEU A 301 9.65 -1.83 -12.23
N VAL A 302 8.42 -1.60 -11.75
CA VAL A 302 7.54 -0.49 -12.14
C VAL A 302 7.46 0.55 -11.03
N LYS A 303 7.52 0.08 -9.78
CA LYS A 303 7.46 0.94 -8.59
C LYS A 303 8.60 0.62 -7.63
N LEU A 304 9.33 1.66 -7.25
CA LEU A 304 10.40 1.60 -6.25
C LEU A 304 10.13 2.65 -5.17
N SER A 305 10.05 2.20 -3.93
CA SER A 305 10.00 3.06 -2.76
C SER A 305 11.23 2.79 -1.89
N VAL A 306 12.01 3.83 -1.64
CA VAL A 306 13.23 3.77 -0.81
C VAL A 306 13.14 4.90 0.19
N ILE A 307 12.59 4.61 1.38
CA ILE A 307 12.26 5.63 2.38
C ILE A 307 13.31 5.63 3.48
N GLY A 308 13.82 6.83 3.84
CA GLY A 308 14.78 7.00 4.93
C GLY A 308 16.10 6.26 4.73
N THR A 309 16.50 6.03 3.50
CA THR A 309 17.63 5.18 3.11
C THR A 309 18.75 6.01 2.49
N LYS A 310 20.01 5.62 2.70
CA LYS A 310 21.14 6.21 2.00
C LYS A 310 21.18 5.72 0.55
N LEU A 311 21.30 6.67 -0.38
CA LEU A 311 21.33 6.44 -1.82
C LEU A 311 22.25 7.46 -2.48
N SER A 312 23.34 7.03 -3.10
CA SER A 312 24.30 7.94 -3.73
C SER A 312 23.88 8.38 -5.14
N ASN A 313 24.55 9.41 -5.66
CA ASN A 313 24.41 9.85 -7.05
C ASN A 313 24.69 8.71 -8.05
N SER A 314 25.74 7.92 -7.77
CA SER A 314 26.13 6.78 -8.62
C SER A 314 25.07 5.68 -8.61
N ALA A 315 24.45 5.42 -7.47
CA ALA A 315 23.38 4.45 -7.38
C ALA A 315 22.12 4.90 -8.15
N LEU A 316 21.75 6.18 -8.10
CA LEU A 316 20.67 6.72 -8.92
C LEU A 316 20.95 6.62 -10.42
N SER A 317 22.19 6.87 -10.84
CA SER A 317 22.60 6.69 -12.22
C SER A 317 22.52 5.23 -12.65
N CYS A 318 23.08 4.30 -11.85
CA CYS A 318 22.98 2.87 -12.11
C CYS A 318 21.52 2.39 -12.19
N LEU A 319 20.66 2.90 -11.31
CA LEU A 319 19.24 2.59 -11.32
C LEU A 319 18.56 3.06 -12.63
N SER A 320 18.94 4.25 -13.13
CA SER A 320 18.38 4.79 -14.37
C SER A 320 18.71 3.92 -15.59
N ASP A 321 19.92 3.39 -15.65
CA ASP A 321 20.39 2.55 -16.76
C ASP A 321 19.64 1.20 -16.86
N LYS A 322 19.18 0.70 -15.71
CA LYS A 322 18.55 -0.63 -15.61
C LYS A 322 17.03 -0.61 -15.52
N SER A 323 16.46 0.44 -14.95
CA SER A 323 15.05 0.49 -14.56
C SER A 323 14.17 1.25 -15.58
N TRP A 324 14.28 0.86 -16.85
CA TRP A 324 13.53 1.49 -17.96
C TRP A 324 12.00 1.32 -17.89
N LYS A 325 11.49 0.41 -17.03
CA LYS A 325 10.05 0.24 -16.79
C LYS A 325 9.53 1.07 -15.62
N LEU A 326 10.41 1.73 -14.86
CA LEU A 326 10.04 2.44 -13.65
C LEU A 326 9.08 3.59 -13.97
N ARG A 327 7.96 3.63 -13.24
CA ARG A 327 6.89 4.63 -13.36
C ARG A 327 6.66 5.40 -12.08
N GLU A 328 6.92 4.75 -10.95
CA GLU A 328 6.72 5.36 -9.64
C GLU A 328 8.00 5.24 -8.80
N MET A 329 8.42 6.35 -8.23
CA MET A 329 9.58 6.42 -7.33
C MET A 329 9.24 7.24 -6.09
N ASP A 330 9.48 6.64 -4.92
CA ASP A 330 9.35 7.32 -3.64
C ASP A 330 10.71 7.32 -2.92
N LEU A 331 11.25 8.51 -2.72
CA LEU A 331 12.52 8.76 -2.04
C LEU A 331 12.33 9.53 -0.73
N THR A 332 11.14 9.48 -0.14
CA THR A 332 10.82 10.21 1.10
C THR A 332 11.93 10.04 2.15
N LEU A 333 12.43 11.16 2.68
CA LEU A 333 13.48 11.20 3.72
C LEU A 333 14.79 10.47 3.34
N SER A 334 14.99 10.05 2.10
CA SER A 334 16.24 9.44 1.65
C SER A 334 17.33 10.49 1.50
N TYR A 335 18.60 10.08 1.57
CA TYR A 335 19.73 11.00 1.60
C TYR A 335 20.96 10.41 0.89
N GLY A 336 21.97 11.25 0.64
CA GLY A 336 23.24 10.82 0.03
C GLY A 336 23.40 11.22 -1.44
N PHE A 337 22.38 11.83 -2.05
CA PHE A 337 22.44 12.43 -3.38
C PHE A 337 22.26 13.96 -3.32
N ASP A 338 22.72 14.63 -4.35
CA ASP A 338 22.81 16.08 -4.40
C ASP A 338 21.76 16.74 -5.31
N GLU A 339 21.69 18.09 -5.22
CA GLU A 339 20.79 18.90 -6.03
C GLU A 339 21.08 18.75 -7.54
N LYS A 340 22.35 18.54 -7.91
CA LYS A 340 22.74 18.36 -9.33
C LYS A 340 22.11 17.10 -9.91
N THR A 341 22.09 16.02 -9.15
CA THR A 341 21.46 14.76 -9.53
C THR A 341 19.94 14.90 -9.65
N LEU A 342 19.29 15.61 -8.72
CA LEU A 342 17.85 15.90 -8.82
C LEU A 342 17.49 16.69 -10.08
N LYS A 343 18.32 17.64 -10.47
CA LYS A 343 18.13 18.40 -11.74
C LYS A 343 18.27 17.53 -12.99
N GLN A 344 18.94 16.37 -12.88
CA GLN A 344 19.09 15.43 -13.98
C GLN A 344 17.95 14.41 -14.09
N PHE A 345 17.00 14.35 -13.13
CA PHE A 345 15.89 13.40 -13.13
C PHE A 345 15.08 13.36 -14.42
N PRO A 346 14.82 14.48 -15.15
CA PRO A 346 14.16 14.42 -16.45
C PRO A 346 14.89 13.56 -17.49
N HIS A 347 16.22 13.46 -17.38
CA HIS A 347 17.05 12.62 -18.25
C HIS A 347 17.24 11.21 -17.70
N LEU A 348 17.42 11.08 -16.38
CA LEU A 348 17.64 9.79 -15.73
C LEU A 348 16.36 8.95 -15.72
N PHE A 349 15.21 9.56 -15.49
CA PHE A 349 13.93 8.85 -15.30
C PHE A 349 12.80 9.47 -16.16
N PRO A 350 12.91 9.50 -17.48
CA PRO A 350 11.97 10.20 -18.35
C PRO A 350 10.54 9.63 -18.34
N LEU A 351 10.40 8.39 -17.89
CA LEU A 351 9.12 7.67 -17.90
C LEU A 351 8.39 7.67 -16.55
N LEU A 352 8.93 8.36 -15.53
CA LEU A 352 8.25 8.46 -14.24
C LEU A 352 6.93 9.23 -14.39
N THR A 353 5.88 8.63 -13.83
CA THR A 353 4.54 9.24 -13.72
C THR A 353 4.28 9.76 -12.32
N ARG A 354 4.94 9.19 -11.32
CA ARG A 354 4.83 9.59 -9.91
C ARG A 354 6.21 9.67 -9.27
N LEU A 355 6.49 10.81 -8.63
CA LEU A 355 7.72 11.05 -7.89
C LEU A 355 7.39 11.63 -6.52
N CYS A 356 7.89 11.01 -5.45
CA CYS A 356 7.80 11.52 -4.10
C CYS A 356 9.19 11.89 -3.58
N LEU A 357 9.35 13.16 -3.20
CA LEU A 357 10.53 13.76 -2.59
C LEU A 357 10.17 14.41 -1.24
N SER A 358 9.21 13.83 -0.53
CA SER A 358 8.76 14.35 0.77
C SER A 358 9.91 14.38 1.79
N GLY A 359 10.01 15.51 2.51
CA GLY A 359 11.08 15.73 3.50
C GLY A 359 12.41 16.23 2.94
N PHE A 360 12.52 16.47 1.62
CA PHE A 360 13.68 17.12 1.03
C PHE A 360 13.54 18.63 1.10
N VAL A 361 14.68 19.30 1.34
CA VAL A 361 14.80 20.74 1.17
C VAL A 361 15.03 21.04 -0.30
N LEU A 362 13.94 21.28 -1.04
CA LEU A 362 13.99 21.57 -2.47
C LEU A 362 14.12 23.08 -2.73
N THR A 363 14.89 23.44 -3.76
CA THR A 363 14.97 24.81 -4.27
C THR A 363 14.05 25.00 -5.46
N ASP A 364 13.67 26.26 -5.76
CA ASP A 364 12.87 26.63 -6.92
C ASP A 364 13.45 26.09 -8.23
N ASN A 365 14.78 26.11 -8.35
CA ASN A 365 15.49 25.61 -9.53
C ASN A 365 15.33 24.09 -9.73
N ILE A 366 15.26 23.30 -8.65
CA ILE A 366 14.98 21.87 -8.73
C ILE A 366 13.54 21.67 -9.23
N LEU A 367 12.59 22.36 -8.60
CA LEU A 367 11.18 22.25 -8.98
C LEU A 367 10.96 22.56 -10.47
N LEU A 368 11.56 23.63 -10.97
CA LEU A 368 11.49 23.99 -12.38
C LEU A 368 12.19 22.98 -13.30
N SER A 369 13.26 22.32 -12.84
CA SER A 369 13.88 21.22 -13.59
C SER A 369 12.94 20.03 -13.71
N LEU A 370 12.27 19.65 -12.61
CA LEU A 370 11.31 18.55 -12.59
C LEU A 370 10.07 18.81 -13.47
N ALA A 371 9.72 20.09 -13.70
CA ALA A 371 8.65 20.47 -14.64
C ALA A 371 8.90 19.97 -16.07
N LYS A 372 10.16 19.68 -16.45
CA LYS A 372 10.55 19.14 -17.76
C LYS A 372 10.24 17.65 -17.93
N MET A 373 9.81 16.97 -16.88
CA MET A 373 9.44 15.55 -16.94
C MET A 373 8.07 15.40 -17.61
N GLU A 374 8.04 15.06 -18.88
CA GLU A 374 6.81 15.01 -19.70
C GLU A 374 5.82 13.94 -19.23
N SER A 375 6.31 12.80 -18.73
CA SER A 375 5.50 11.70 -18.25
C SER A 375 4.92 11.93 -16.86
N LEU A 376 5.46 12.89 -16.08
CA LEU A 376 5.08 13.11 -14.69
C LEU A 376 3.61 13.54 -14.58
N ARG A 377 2.89 12.95 -13.61
CA ARG A 377 1.48 13.23 -13.30
C ARG A 377 1.27 13.59 -11.84
N GLU A 378 2.13 13.09 -10.96
CA GLU A 378 2.08 13.38 -9.53
C GLU A 378 3.48 13.67 -9.01
N LEU A 379 3.62 14.78 -8.29
CA LEU A 379 4.85 15.16 -7.60
C LEU A 379 4.53 15.54 -6.15
N ASP A 380 5.07 14.77 -5.21
CA ASP A 380 4.96 15.05 -3.79
C ASP A 380 6.27 15.68 -3.28
N VAL A 381 6.19 16.92 -2.84
CA VAL A 381 7.30 17.69 -2.24
C VAL A 381 6.92 18.17 -0.84
N THR A 382 6.02 17.46 -0.17
CA THR A 382 5.58 17.84 1.18
C THR A 382 6.74 17.87 2.16
N GLY A 383 6.76 18.90 3.04
CA GLY A 383 7.87 19.12 3.97
C GLY A 383 9.09 19.81 3.36
N GLY A 384 9.09 20.11 2.07
CA GLY A 384 10.08 20.97 1.41
C GLY A 384 9.78 22.44 1.65
N THR A 385 10.49 23.09 2.57
CA THR A 385 10.11 24.41 3.11
C THR A 385 10.62 25.60 2.31
N ASN A 386 11.45 25.42 1.29
CA ASN A 386 12.14 26.53 0.62
C ASN A 386 11.57 26.87 -0.78
N LEU A 387 10.37 26.37 -1.10
CA LEU A 387 9.72 26.71 -2.37
C LEU A 387 8.94 28.00 -2.27
N THR A 388 9.19 28.91 -3.20
CA THR A 388 8.43 30.15 -3.30
C THR A 388 7.07 29.92 -3.95
N LYS A 389 6.09 30.78 -3.62
CA LYS A 389 4.76 30.73 -4.27
C LYS A 389 4.86 30.93 -5.78
N GLU A 390 5.81 31.77 -6.22
CA GLU A 390 6.10 32.04 -7.62
C GLU A 390 6.62 30.79 -8.33
N ALA A 391 7.55 30.04 -7.74
CA ALA A 391 8.05 28.79 -8.31
C ALA A 391 6.94 27.74 -8.44
N ILE A 392 6.06 27.61 -7.42
CA ILE A 392 4.92 26.70 -7.48
C ILE A 392 3.96 27.09 -8.62
N GLN A 393 3.70 28.38 -8.79
CA GLN A 393 2.84 28.86 -9.86
C GLN A 393 3.48 28.66 -11.23
N ASN A 394 4.77 28.97 -11.38
CA ASN A 394 5.53 28.73 -12.59
C ASN A 394 5.57 27.23 -12.96
N PHE A 395 5.74 26.35 -11.97
CA PHE A 395 5.65 24.90 -12.19
C PHE A 395 4.29 24.49 -12.77
N ARG A 396 3.19 24.99 -12.21
CA ARG A 396 1.83 24.69 -12.69
C ARG A 396 1.63 25.19 -14.12
N ILE A 397 2.09 26.39 -14.43
CA ILE A 397 2.04 26.96 -15.79
C ILE A 397 2.88 26.12 -16.75
N THR A 398 4.14 25.83 -16.40
CA THR A 398 5.06 25.06 -17.25
C THR A 398 4.56 23.67 -17.54
N THR A 399 3.89 23.04 -16.58
CA THR A 399 3.31 21.71 -16.73
C THR A 399 1.88 21.71 -17.29
N ASP A 400 1.32 22.88 -17.61
CA ASP A 400 -0.07 23.05 -18.04
C ASP A 400 -1.06 22.35 -17.10
N CYS A 401 -0.80 22.46 -15.79
CA CYS A 401 -1.55 21.80 -14.71
C CYS A 401 -1.74 20.28 -14.86
N ARG A 402 -0.99 19.61 -15.74
CA ARG A 402 -1.04 18.14 -15.92
C ARG A 402 -0.48 17.36 -14.71
N VAL A 403 0.37 18.02 -13.91
CA VAL A 403 1.01 17.41 -12.74
C VAL A 403 0.29 17.83 -11.47
N HIS A 404 -0.18 16.85 -10.71
CA HIS A 404 -0.72 17.06 -9.38
C HIS A 404 0.43 17.28 -8.38
N LEU A 405 0.62 18.53 -7.96
CA LEU A 405 1.69 18.94 -7.05
C LEU A 405 1.18 18.98 -5.61
N LEU A 406 1.77 18.17 -4.74
CA LEU A 406 1.51 18.11 -3.30
C LEU A 406 2.62 18.88 -2.57
N VAL A 407 2.29 19.99 -1.90
CA VAL A 407 3.25 20.84 -1.18
C VAL A 407 2.99 20.82 0.34
N GLU A 408 1.74 20.69 0.75
CA GLU A 408 1.32 20.67 2.16
C GLU A 408 0.77 19.31 2.55
N ARG A 409 1.12 18.84 3.72
CA ARG A 409 0.45 17.68 4.30
C ARG A 409 -0.95 18.08 4.74
N HIS A 410 -1.96 17.67 4.01
CA HIS A 410 -3.26 17.51 4.64
C HIS A 410 -3.11 16.43 5.72
N SER A 411 -3.52 16.75 6.97
CA SER A 411 -3.46 15.84 8.12
C SER A 411 -4.13 14.50 7.75
N VAL A 412 -3.33 13.58 7.24
CA VAL A 412 -3.76 12.21 7.05
C VAL A 412 -3.72 11.56 8.43
N SER A 413 -4.89 11.16 8.93
CA SER A 413 -5.01 10.35 10.14
C SER A 413 -3.96 9.25 10.10
N SER A 414 -3.33 8.97 11.24
CA SER A 414 -2.32 7.93 11.44
C SER A 414 -2.74 6.64 10.72
N LYS A 415 -2.31 6.50 9.47
CA LYS A 415 -2.45 5.25 8.73
C LYS A 415 -1.44 4.29 9.31
N CYS A 416 -1.86 3.05 9.55
CA CYS A 416 -0.93 1.97 9.78
C CYS A 416 0.13 2.01 8.67
N ASP A 417 1.43 1.94 9.01
CA ASP A 417 2.55 1.92 8.04
C ASP A 417 2.56 0.67 7.14
N CYS A 418 1.52 -0.15 7.18
CA CYS A 418 1.36 -1.25 6.26
C CYS A 418 0.83 -0.74 4.91
N LEU A 419 1.40 -1.22 3.81
CA LEU A 419 1.15 -0.82 2.42
C LEU A 419 -0.33 -0.74 1.98
N TRP A 420 -1.22 -1.34 2.75
CA TRP A 420 -2.60 -1.64 2.34
C TRP A 420 -3.65 -0.82 3.09
N SER A 421 -3.25 0.26 3.71
CA SER A 421 -4.17 1.20 4.38
C SER A 421 -4.67 2.30 3.42
N THR A 422 -4.93 1.96 2.15
CA THR A 422 -5.56 2.87 1.18
C THR A 422 -7.07 2.89 1.29
#